data_f086a7182176ecaf670e1b2793b0df9c
#
_entry.id   f086a7182176ecaf670e1b2793b0df9c
#
_cell.length_a   1.000
_cell.length_b   1.000
_cell.length_c   1.000
_cell.angle_alpha   90.00
_cell.angle_beta   90.00
_cell.angle_gamma   90.00
#
_symmetry.space_group_name_H-M   'P 1'
#
loop_
_entity.id
_entity.type
_entity.pdbx_description
1 polymer ?
#
loop_
_entity_poly.entity_id
_entity_poly.type
_entity_poly.pdbx_seq_one_letter_code
_entity_poly.pdbx_strand_id
1 'polypeptide(L)'
;MIDALKEIVQARLFPKRQPPIRTLAYAGLCHPARTVGGDYYDFLDLGSRRLGLVIADIAGKGIGAALLMANLQAALRSQCATAWEHPERFLRSVNQLLHENTAEGDYATLFLAEYDDDTRKLRYSNCGHPPALLLRGDDTLERLGATCTVVGLFEKWDCAMEERQLAPGDAVLLYTDGVTEAQNDEGEEFGEQSLLEAARQHRDLSLPELLAAVADQARRFSPQEQSDDITLIFAKCT
;
A
#
# COMPACT_ATOMS: atom_id res chain seq x y z
N MET A 1 -24.29 8.96 -14.02
CA MET A 1 -24.93 7.72 -13.48
C MET A 1 -24.00 6.51 -13.56
N ILE A 2 -23.37 6.22 -14.71
CA ILE A 2 -22.41 5.08 -14.86
C ILE A 2 -21.17 5.30 -14.01
N ASP A 3 -20.62 6.50 -13.95
CA ASP A 3 -19.39 6.78 -13.19
C ASP A 3 -19.60 6.67 -11.67
N ALA A 4 -20.70 7.20 -11.16
CA ALA A 4 -21.06 6.99 -9.75
C ALA A 4 -21.22 5.49 -9.38
N LEU A 5 -21.66 4.65 -10.34
CA LEU A 5 -21.75 3.21 -10.12
C LEU A 5 -20.36 2.55 -10.05
N LYS A 6 -19.42 2.98 -10.89
CA LYS A 6 -18.04 2.48 -10.88
C LYS A 6 -17.35 2.80 -9.56
N GLU A 7 -17.45 4.05 -9.08
CA GLU A 7 -16.93 4.47 -7.77
C GLU A 7 -17.50 3.62 -6.62
N ILE A 8 -18.81 3.42 -6.60
CA ILE A 8 -19.47 2.61 -5.56
C ILE A 8 -18.98 1.15 -5.61
N VAL A 9 -18.74 0.60 -6.79
CA VAL A 9 -18.26 -0.78 -6.94
C VAL A 9 -16.81 -0.88 -6.45
N GLN A 10 -15.92 0.01 -6.89
CA GLN A 10 -14.51 -0.02 -6.48
C GLN A 10 -14.35 0.24 -4.99
N ALA A 11 -15.09 1.17 -4.40
CA ALA A 11 -15.07 1.45 -2.96
C ALA A 11 -15.42 0.21 -2.11
N ARG A 12 -16.05 -0.82 -2.69
CA ARG A 12 -16.33 -2.09 -2.01
C ARG A 12 -15.15 -3.04 -1.95
N LEU A 13 -14.11 -2.81 -2.76
CA LEU A 13 -12.89 -3.61 -2.81
C LEU A 13 -11.91 -3.23 -1.71
N PHE A 14 -12.00 -2.00 -1.21
CA PHE A 14 -11.18 -1.53 -0.09
C PHE A 14 -11.62 -2.13 1.25
N PRO A 15 -10.74 -2.15 2.28
CA PRO A 15 -11.02 -2.79 3.56
C PRO A 15 -12.21 -2.13 4.28
N LYS A 16 -13.20 -2.95 4.66
CA LYS A 16 -14.38 -2.52 5.44
C LYS A 16 -14.26 -2.85 6.92
N ARG A 17 -13.32 -3.71 7.26
CA ARG A 17 -13.06 -4.16 8.62
C ARG A 17 -11.56 -4.05 8.89
N GLN A 18 -11.24 -3.65 10.10
CA GLN A 18 -9.88 -3.66 10.60
C GLN A 18 -9.73 -4.87 11.52
N PRO A 19 -8.87 -5.87 11.18
CA PRO A 19 -8.53 -6.95 12.09
C PRO A 19 -8.04 -6.40 13.42
N PRO A 20 -8.51 -6.93 14.58
CA PRO A 20 -8.14 -6.41 15.89
C PRO A 20 -6.69 -6.76 16.20
N ILE A 21 -5.85 -5.73 16.35
CA ILE A 21 -4.46 -5.79 16.78
C ILE A 21 -4.30 -4.88 17.99
N ARG A 22 -3.57 -5.34 19.03
CA ARG A 22 -3.45 -4.63 20.31
C ARG A 22 -2.25 -3.71 20.36
N THR A 23 -1.18 -4.06 19.65
CA THR A 23 0.12 -3.39 19.71
C THR A 23 0.43 -2.58 18.47
N LEU A 24 -0.54 -2.42 17.55
CA LEU A 24 -0.41 -1.61 16.35
C LEU A 24 -1.73 -0.87 16.08
N ALA A 25 -1.69 0.46 16.09
CA ALA A 25 -2.75 1.28 15.52
C ALA A 25 -2.47 1.48 14.02
N TYR A 26 -3.46 1.36 13.15
CA TYR A 26 -3.25 1.51 11.72
C TYR A 26 -4.49 2.06 11.00
N ALA A 27 -4.27 2.73 9.91
CA ALA A 27 -5.30 3.24 9.02
C ALA A 27 -4.77 3.32 7.58
N GLY A 28 -5.69 3.38 6.61
CA GLY A 28 -5.38 3.55 5.20
C GLY A 28 -6.36 4.49 4.53
N LEU A 29 -5.92 5.10 3.46
CA LEU A 29 -6.66 6.06 2.63
C LEU A 29 -6.30 5.82 1.17
N CYS A 30 -7.29 5.90 0.27
CA CYS A 30 -7.08 5.96 -1.17
C CYS A 30 -7.99 7.04 -1.76
N HIS A 31 -7.42 7.94 -2.55
CA HIS A 31 -8.10 8.93 -3.36
C HIS A 31 -7.78 8.68 -4.85
N PRO A 32 -8.67 8.03 -5.60
CA PRO A 32 -8.46 7.84 -7.02
C PRO A 32 -8.37 9.18 -7.77
N ALA A 33 -7.46 9.27 -8.74
CA ALA A 33 -7.33 10.43 -9.63
C ALA A 33 -8.50 10.55 -10.61
N ARG A 34 -9.12 9.42 -10.92
CA ARG A 34 -10.28 9.33 -11.83
C ARG A 34 -11.45 8.65 -11.13
N THR A 35 -12.50 8.38 -11.85
CA THR A 35 -13.68 7.64 -11.37
C THR A 35 -13.32 6.28 -10.76
N VAL A 36 -12.27 5.62 -11.27
CA VAL A 36 -11.67 4.38 -10.76
C VAL A 36 -10.16 4.43 -10.99
N GLY A 37 -9.40 3.81 -10.10
CA GLY A 37 -7.94 3.80 -10.11
C GLY A 37 -7.33 2.40 -10.10
N GLY A 38 -6.00 2.35 -10.30
CA GLY A 38 -5.17 1.16 -10.21
C GLY A 38 -4.68 0.85 -8.80
N ASP A 39 -4.69 1.85 -7.94
CA ASP A 39 -4.23 1.72 -6.57
C ASP A 39 -5.10 0.79 -5.71
N TYR A 40 -4.43 0.08 -4.85
CA TYR A 40 -5.07 -0.82 -3.89
C TYR A 40 -4.35 -0.78 -2.55
N TYR A 41 -5.13 -0.77 -1.46
CA TYR A 41 -4.62 -1.09 -0.12
C TYR A 41 -5.58 -2.02 0.61
N ASP A 42 -5.03 -2.82 1.53
CA ASP A 42 -5.86 -3.73 2.33
C ASP A 42 -5.24 -4.05 3.70
N PHE A 43 -6.12 -4.55 4.57
CA PHE A 43 -5.82 -5.08 5.89
C PHE A 43 -6.33 -6.52 5.97
N LEU A 44 -5.42 -7.48 5.89
CA LEU A 44 -5.74 -8.90 5.84
C LEU A 44 -5.66 -9.52 7.25
N ASP A 45 -6.70 -10.22 7.63
CA ASP A 45 -6.65 -11.07 8.83
C ASP A 45 -5.93 -12.38 8.46
N LEU A 46 -4.71 -12.54 8.96
CA LEU A 46 -3.87 -13.71 8.71
C LEU A 46 -4.05 -14.79 9.78
N GLY A 47 -5.00 -14.58 10.71
CA GLY A 47 -5.21 -15.44 11.87
C GLY A 47 -4.10 -15.31 12.93
N SER A 48 -4.29 -15.94 14.09
CA SER A 48 -3.30 -15.97 15.16
C SER A 48 -2.75 -14.59 15.55
N ARG A 49 -3.61 -13.56 15.54
CA ARG A 49 -3.23 -12.16 15.81
C ARG A 49 -2.14 -11.61 14.89
N ARG A 50 -2.17 -12.00 13.63
CA ARG A 50 -1.29 -11.50 12.57
C ARG A 50 -2.08 -10.67 11.58
N LEU A 51 -1.56 -9.51 11.25
CA LEU A 51 -2.15 -8.55 10.33
C LEU A 51 -1.32 -8.47 9.05
N GLY A 52 -1.97 -8.63 7.89
CA GLY A 52 -1.39 -8.27 6.61
C GLY A 52 -1.66 -6.81 6.28
N LEU A 53 -0.60 -6.04 5.99
CA LEU A 53 -0.66 -4.71 5.40
C LEU A 53 -0.32 -4.84 3.92
N VAL A 54 -1.19 -4.35 3.05
CA VAL A 54 -1.03 -4.44 1.60
C VAL A 54 -1.18 -3.05 0.99
N ILE A 55 -0.25 -2.67 0.12
CA ILE A 55 -0.41 -1.55 -0.79
C ILE A 55 0.15 -1.96 -2.15
N ALA A 56 -0.53 -1.58 -3.22
CA ALA A 56 -0.15 -1.92 -4.59
C ALA A 56 -0.61 -0.84 -5.56
N ASP A 57 0.09 -0.74 -6.66
CA ASP A 57 -0.29 0.08 -7.81
C ASP A 57 -0.16 -0.74 -9.09
N ILE A 58 -1.20 -0.71 -9.91
CA ILE A 58 -1.28 -1.40 -11.20
C ILE A 58 -0.77 -0.48 -12.30
N ALA A 59 0.19 -0.94 -13.09
CA ALA A 59 0.67 -0.20 -14.25
C ALA A 59 -0.48 0.18 -15.20
N GLY A 60 -0.59 1.46 -15.53
CA GLY A 60 -1.68 2.01 -16.34
C GLY A 60 -2.78 2.68 -15.54
N LYS A 61 -3.83 3.15 -16.22
CA LYS A 61 -4.87 3.98 -15.59
C LYS A 61 -6.29 3.61 -16.08
N GLY A 62 -7.28 3.96 -15.27
CA GLY A 62 -8.69 3.81 -15.62
C GLY A 62 -9.21 2.39 -15.46
N ILE A 63 -10.17 1.99 -16.31
CA ILE A 63 -10.94 0.75 -16.12
C ILE A 63 -10.07 -0.51 -16.21
N GLY A 64 -9.08 -0.53 -17.12
CA GLY A 64 -8.16 -1.68 -17.26
C GLY A 64 -7.39 -1.94 -15.97
N ALA A 65 -6.73 -0.91 -15.43
CA ALA A 65 -6.01 -0.98 -14.18
C ALA A 65 -6.94 -1.35 -13.00
N ALA A 66 -8.14 -0.77 -12.94
CA ALA A 66 -9.11 -1.10 -11.90
C ALA A 66 -9.60 -2.57 -11.94
N LEU A 67 -9.73 -3.18 -13.12
CA LEU A 67 -10.07 -4.59 -13.25
C LEU A 67 -8.91 -5.50 -12.82
N LEU A 68 -7.67 -5.15 -13.16
CA LEU A 68 -6.48 -5.86 -12.69
C LEU A 68 -6.30 -5.74 -11.19
N MET A 69 -6.54 -4.54 -10.63
CA MET A 69 -6.55 -4.32 -9.18
C MET A 69 -7.56 -5.23 -8.49
N ALA A 70 -8.78 -5.36 -9.04
CA ALA A 70 -9.79 -6.26 -8.49
C ALA A 70 -9.36 -7.73 -8.55
N ASN A 71 -8.66 -8.16 -9.62
CA ASN A 71 -8.07 -9.48 -9.72
C ASN A 71 -6.97 -9.70 -8.66
N LEU A 72 -6.08 -8.73 -8.49
CA LEU A 72 -5.02 -8.78 -7.48
C LEU A 72 -5.64 -8.89 -6.07
N GLN A 73 -6.63 -8.03 -5.76
CA GLN A 73 -7.36 -8.06 -4.50
C GLN A 73 -7.99 -9.44 -4.23
N ALA A 74 -8.68 -10.01 -5.22
CA ALA A 74 -9.31 -11.31 -5.09
C ALA A 74 -8.28 -12.43 -4.87
N ALA A 75 -7.16 -12.42 -5.61
CA ALA A 75 -6.06 -13.36 -5.46
C ALA A 75 -5.44 -13.31 -4.06
N LEU A 76 -5.14 -12.10 -3.56
CA LEU A 76 -4.58 -11.88 -2.22
C LEU A 76 -5.55 -12.37 -1.14
N ARG A 77 -6.81 -11.94 -1.17
CA ARG A 77 -7.80 -12.28 -0.14
C ARG A 77 -8.20 -13.75 -0.13
N SER A 78 -8.32 -14.38 -1.29
CA SER A 78 -8.73 -15.78 -1.37
C SER A 78 -7.67 -16.75 -0.82
N GLN A 79 -6.40 -16.40 -0.90
CA GLN A 79 -5.30 -17.28 -0.56
C GLN A 79 -4.65 -16.97 0.80
N CYS A 80 -4.76 -15.71 1.31
CA CYS A 80 -4.05 -15.29 2.51
C CYS A 80 -4.34 -16.17 3.74
N ALA A 81 -5.57 -16.59 3.94
CA ALA A 81 -5.97 -17.37 5.12
C ALA A 81 -5.34 -18.77 5.18
N THR A 82 -4.96 -19.34 4.04
CA THR A 82 -4.47 -20.73 3.96
C THR A 82 -3.00 -20.85 3.52
N ALA A 83 -2.50 -19.86 2.80
CA ALA A 83 -1.16 -19.91 2.18
C ALA A 83 -0.10 -19.10 2.93
N TRP A 84 -0.48 -18.36 3.97
CA TRP A 84 0.42 -17.45 4.67
C TRP A 84 1.57 -18.13 5.44
N GLU A 85 1.47 -19.39 5.75
CA GLU A 85 2.59 -20.16 6.36
C GLU A 85 3.85 -20.16 5.48
N HIS A 86 3.69 -19.96 4.17
CA HIS A 86 4.74 -19.88 3.17
C HIS A 86 4.57 -18.64 2.28
N PRO A 87 4.86 -17.45 2.78
CA PRO A 87 4.54 -16.18 2.08
C PRO A 87 5.21 -16.06 0.70
N GLU A 88 6.40 -16.64 0.50
CA GLU A 88 7.06 -16.66 -0.81
C GLU A 88 6.30 -17.52 -1.82
N ARG A 89 5.72 -18.65 -1.39
CA ARG A 89 4.87 -19.50 -2.24
C ARG A 89 3.54 -18.82 -2.55
N PHE A 90 2.97 -18.16 -1.54
CA PHE A 90 1.77 -17.37 -1.70
C PHE A 90 1.96 -16.25 -2.73
N LEU A 91 3.00 -15.44 -2.61
CA LEU A 91 3.30 -14.36 -3.56
C LEU A 91 3.63 -14.90 -4.96
N ARG A 92 4.30 -16.04 -5.06
CA ARG A 92 4.56 -16.70 -6.35
C ARG A 92 3.28 -17.15 -7.04
N SER A 93 2.30 -17.66 -6.27
CA SER A 93 0.97 -18.01 -6.80
C SER A 93 0.19 -16.77 -7.25
N VAL A 94 0.28 -15.65 -6.51
CA VAL A 94 -0.32 -14.37 -6.89
C VAL A 94 0.32 -13.83 -8.18
N ASN A 95 1.65 -13.88 -8.29
CA ASN A 95 2.37 -13.50 -9.51
C ASN A 95 1.89 -14.31 -10.72
N GLN A 96 1.81 -15.63 -10.59
CA GLN A 96 1.36 -16.50 -11.67
C GLN A 96 -0.06 -16.16 -12.13
N LEU A 97 -1.00 -16.02 -11.17
CA LEU A 97 -2.38 -15.65 -11.49
C LEU A 97 -2.49 -14.30 -12.20
N LEU A 98 -1.71 -13.32 -11.75
CA LEU A 98 -1.71 -12.01 -12.38
C LEU A 98 -1.12 -12.10 -13.80
N HIS A 99 0.02 -12.78 -13.97
CA HIS A 99 0.68 -12.99 -15.26
C HIS A 99 -0.22 -13.68 -16.29
N GLU A 100 -0.98 -14.69 -15.87
CA GLU A 100 -1.89 -15.44 -16.73
C GLU A 100 -3.12 -14.59 -17.17
N ASN A 101 -3.49 -13.58 -16.39
CA ASN A 101 -4.69 -12.76 -16.62
C ASN A 101 -4.40 -11.35 -17.15
N THR A 102 -3.12 -11.03 -17.43
CA THR A 102 -2.70 -9.71 -17.92
C THR A 102 -2.24 -9.77 -19.38
N ALA A 103 -2.26 -8.63 -20.06
CA ALA A 103 -1.62 -8.49 -21.35
C ALA A 103 -0.09 -8.38 -21.19
N GLU A 104 0.64 -8.59 -22.29
CA GLU A 104 2.10 -8.44 -22.29
C GLU A 104 2.48 -7.00 -21.89
N GLY A 105 3.27 -6.88 -20.81
CA GLY A 105 3.72 -5.59 -20.28
C GLY A 105 2.89 -5.03 -19.13
N ASP A 106 1.75 -5.63 -18.78
CA ASP A 106 1.01 -5.25 -17.58
C ASP A 106 1.68 -5.85 -16.33
N TYR A 107 1.69 -5.10 -15.24
CA TYR A 107 2.25 -5.52 -13.95
C TYR A 107 1.64 -4.73 -12.81
N ALA A 108 1.93 -5.17 -11.60
CA ALA A 108 1.66 -4.43 -10.38
C ALA A 108 2.93 -4.25 -9.55
N THR A 109 3.12 -3.07 -8.97
CA THR A 109 3.99 -2.91 -7.81
C THR A 109 3.21 -3.33 -6.57
N LEU A 110 3.89 -3.98 -5.61
CA LEU A 110 3.23 -4.49 -4.42
C LEU A 110 4.16 -4.41 -3.21
N PHE A 111 3.69 -3.83 -2.13
CA PHE A 111 4.28 -4.00 -0.81
C PHE A 111 3.33 -4.82 0.05
N LEU A 112 3.82 -5.93 0.56
CA LEU A 112 3.08 -6.82 1.44
C LEU A 112 3.87 -7.04 2.71
N ALA A 113 3.26 -6.74 3.87
CA ALA A 113 3.86 -6.99 5.16
C ALA A 113 2.93 -7.77 6.08
N GLU A 114 3.50 -8.62 6.92
CA GLU A 114 2.88 -9.25 8.07
C GLU A 114 3.37 -8.59 9.34
N TYR A 115 2.45 -8.17 10.18
CA TYR A 115 2.73 -7.75 11.54
C TYR A 115 2.21 -8.80 12.53
N ASP A 116 3.07 -9.27 13.41
CA ASP A 116 2.75 -10.20 14.48
C ASP A 116 2.53 -9.42 15.79
N ASP A 117 1.30 -9.45 16.32
CA ASP A 117 0.86 -8.70 17.50
C ASP A 117 1.54 -9.16 18.81
N ASP A 118 2.01 -10.41 18.86
CA ASP A 118 2.65 -10.95 20.05
C ASP A 118 4.13 -10.57 20.14
N THR A 119 4.80 -10.57 19.00
CA THR A 119 6.25 -10.34 18.93
C THR A 119 6.60 -8.94 18.45
N ARG A 120 5.65 -8.15 17.92
CA ARG A 120 5.87 -6.88 17.21
C ARG A 120 6.84 -6.99 16.05
N LYS A 121 6.95 -8.17 15.45
CA LYS A 121 7.79 -8.40 14.29
C LYS A 121 7.00 -8.02 13.03
N LEU A 122 7.64 -7.24 12.16
CA LEU A 122 7.18 -6.92 10.81
C LEU A 122 8.01 -7.72 9.82
N ARG A 123 7.38 -8.61 9.03
CA ARG A 123 8.01 -9.29 7.90
C ARG A 123 7.41 -8.72 6.62
N TYR A 124 8.23 -8.40 5.62
CA TYR A 124 7.73 -7.79 4.41
C TYR A 124 8.41 -8.31 3.15
N SER A 125 7.68 -8.22 2.04
CA SER A 125 8.22 -8.29 0.68
C SER A 125 7.80 -7.03 -0.06
N ASN A 126 8.78 -6.39 -0.70
CA ASN A 126 8.56 -5.23 -1.56
C ASN A 126 8.86 -5.62 -3.00
N CYS A 127 7.80 -5.71 -3.80
CA CYS A 127 7.81 -6.15 -5.20
C CYS A 127 7.83 -4.91 -6.12
N GLY A 128 8.93 -4.15 -6.10
CA GLY A 128 9.11 -2.97 -6.94
C GLY A 128 8.22 -1.77 -6.60
N HIS A 129 7.63 -1.74 -5.41
CA HIS A 129 6.83 -0.61 -4.90
C HIS A 129 7.73 0.45 -4.27
N PRO A 130 7.30 1.73 -4.16
CA PRO A 130 8.03 2.73 -3.38
C PRO A 130 8.42 2.20 -1.99
N PRO A 131 9.64 2.51 -1.49
CA PRO A 131 10.09 2.02 -0.21
C PRO A 131 9.15 2.46 0.92
N ALA A 132 8.69 1.54 1.77
CA ALA A 132 7.98 1.93 2.97
C ALA A 132 8.94 2.64 3.93
N LEU A 133 8.46 3.67 4.61
CA LEU A 133 9.25 4.50 5.53
C LEU A 133 9.01 4.03 6.96
N LEU A 134 10.03 3.43 7.57
CA LEU A 134 10.01 3.05 8.97
C LEU A 134 10.62 4.18 9.80
N LEU A 135 9.76 4.91 10.49
CA LEU A 135 10.09 5.97 11.43
C LEU A 135 10.27 5.35 12.82
N ARG A 136 11.47 5.40 13.34
CA ARG A 136 11.76 4.92 14.69
C ARG A 136 11.31 5.93 15.75
N GLY A 137 11.07 5.46 16.96
CA GLY A 137 10.70 6.31 18.07
C GLY A 137 11.77 7.37 18.45
N ASP A 138 13.02 7.23 17.98
CA ASP A 138 14.11 8.19 18.11
C ASP A 138 14.27 9.12 16.89
N ASP A 139 13.23 9.20 16.03
CA ASP A 139 13.20 9.95 14.78
C ASP A 139 14.15 9.44 13.67
N THR A 140 14.83 8.30 13.86
CA THR A 140 15.63 7.66 12.81
C THR A 140 14.71 7.13 11.69
N LEU A 141 15.12 7.32 10.44
CA LEU A 141 14.40 6.84 9.27
C LEU A 141 15.12 5.65 8.64
N GLU A 142 14.38 4.56 8.42
CA GLU A 142 14.81 3.41 7.64
C GLU A 142 13.87 3.23 6.44
N ARG A 143 14.42 2.94 5.26
CA ARG A 143 13.63 2.64 4.06
C ARG A 143 13.58 1.15 3.84
N LEU A 144 12.37 0.61 3.79
CA LEU A 144 12.11 -0.81 3.51
C LEU A 144 12.03 -0.98 1.98
N GLY A 145 13.20 -1.16 1.37
CA GLY A 145 13.38 -1.20 -0.09
C GLY A 145 12.89 -2.48 -0.74
N ALA A 146 13.02 -2.55 -2.08
CA ALA A 146 12.60 -3.69 -2.89
C ALA A 146 13.37 -4.96 -2.51
N THR A 147 12.64 -6.07 -2.35
CA THR A 147 13.18 -7.42 -2.11
C THR A 147 13.02 -8.33 -3.32
N CYS A 148 12.21 -7.92 -4.28
CA CYS A 148 11.98 -8.61 -5.55
C CYS A 148 11.46 -7.62 -6.61
N THR A 149 11.31 -8.11 -7.84
CA THR A 149 10.74 -7.32 -8.95
C THR A 149 9.22 -7.29 -8.88
N VAL A 150 8.59 -6.46 -9.73
CA VAL A 150 7.14 -6.29 -9.85
C VAL A 150 6.39 -7.61 -10.07
N VAL A 151 5.11 -7.65 -9.74
CA VAL A 151 4.24 -8.82 -9.83
C VAL A 151 3.51 -8.83 -11.18
N GLY A 152 3.38 -9.99 -11.79
CA GLY A 152 2.62 -10.20 -13.04
C GLY A 152 3.45 -10.06 -14.32
N LEU A 153 4.60 -9.39 -14.29
CA LEU A 153 5.40 -9.13 -15.49
C LEU A 153 6.16 -10.37 -16.00
N PHE A 154 6.67 -11.19 -15.09
CA PHE A 154 7.52 -12.33 -15.42
C PHE A 154 6.90 -13.67 -14.98
N GLU A 155 6.88 -14.66 -15.87
CA GLU A 155 6.45 -16.02 -15.53
C GLU A 155 7.37 -16.64 -14.46
N LYS A 156 8.70 -16.56 -14.67
CA LYS A 156 9.69 -17.00 -13.68
C LYS A 156 10.00 -15.85 -12.72
N TRP A 157 9.42 -15.95 -11.54
CA TRP A 157 9.47 -14.89 -10.54
C TRP A 157 9.72 -15.47 -9.15
N ASP A 158 10.56 -14.80 -8.41
CA ASP A 158 10.90 -15.15 -7.03
C ASP A 158 10.89 -13.91 -6.14
N CYS A 159 10.58 -14.10 -4.87
CA CYS A 159 10.59 -13.04 -3.87
C CYS A 159 11.32 -13.49 -2.60
N ALA A 160 11.81 -12.51 -1.87
CA ALA A 160 12.37 -12.69 -0.54
C ALA A 160 11.52 -11.93 0.49
N MET A 161 11.52 -12.44 1.72
CA MET A 161 10.98 -11.74 2.87
C MET A 161 12.11 -11.18 3.70
N GLU A 162 12.00 -9.92 4.06
CA GLU A 162 12.84 -9.28 5.09
C GLU A 162 12.03 -9.06 6.36
N GLU A 163 12.72 -8.89 7.50
CA GLU A 163 12.05 -8.66 8.77
C GLU A 163 12.66 -7.51 9.57
N ARG A 164 11.80 -6.84 10.32
CA ARG A 164 12.18 -5.77 11.26
C ARG A 164 11.47 -5.99 12.58
N GLN A 165 12.20 -5.79 13.65
CA GLN A 165 11.61 -5.71 14.99
C GLN A 165 11.12 -4.28 15.21
N LEU A 166 9.83 -4.12 15.51
CA LEU A 166 9.26 -2.83 15.91
C LEU A 166 9.26 -2.69 17.43
N ALA A 167 9.41 -1.44 17.87
CA ALA A 167 9.28 -1.04 19.27
C ALA A 167 8.10 -0.06 19.42
N PRO A 168 7.53 0.08 20.63
CA PRO A 168 6.55 1.13 20.89
C PRO A 168 7.08 2.51 20.47
N GLY A 169 6.26 3.24 19.73
CA GLY A 169 6.63 4.54 19.13
C GLY A 169 7.11 4.47 17.69
N ASP A 170 7.54 3.30 17.20
CA ASP A 170 7.87 3.12 15.78
C ASP A 170 6.62 3.22 14.90
N ALA A 171 6.78 3.76 13.70
CA ALA A 171 5.69 3.86 12.74
C ALA A 171 6.15 3.49 11.32
N VAL A 172 5.26 2.85 10.57
CA VAL A 172 5.48 2.50 9.16
C VAL A 172 4.51 3.30 8.31
N LEU A 173 5.03 4.04 7.35
CA LEU A 173 4.28 4.77 6.34
C LEU A 173 4.50 4.10 4.98
N LEU A 174 3.41 3.64 4.36
CA LEU A 174 3.39 3.15 2.99
C LEU A 174 2.63 4.14 2.12
N TYR A 175 3.05 4.30 0.88
CA TYR A 175 2.48 5.27 -0.04
C TYR A 175 2.70 4.83 -1.49
N THR A 176 1.81 5.26 -2.39
CA THR A 176 2.00 5.14 -3.83
C THR A 176 2.70 6.38 -4.40
N ASP A 177 3.28 6.25 -5.57
CA ASP A 177 4.04 7.31 -6.24
C ASP A 177 3.21 8.58 -6.50
N GLY A 178 1.89 8.44 -6.73
CA GLY A 178 0.99 9.59 -6.87
C GLY A 178 1.00 10.57 -5.68
N VAL A 179 1.52 10.15 -4.51
CA VAL A 179 1.76 11.07 -3.38
C VAL A 179 3.01 11.90 -3.61
N THR A 180 4.13 11.24 -3.93
CA THR A 180 5.46 11.87 -4.02
C THR A 180 5.71 12.52 -5.37
N GLU A 181 5.09 12.05 -6.44
CA GLU A 181 5.20 12.58 -7.80
C GLU A 181 4.15 13.68 -8.11
N ALA A 182 3.33 14.08 -7.13
CA ALA A 182 2.46 15.25 -7.26
C ALA A 182 3.32 16.49 -7.57
N GLN A 183 3.06 17.16 -8.70
CA GLN A 183 3.88 18.27 -9.20
C GLN A 183 3.21 19.61 -9.04
N ASN A 184 3.99 20.62 -8.66
CA ASN A 184 3.57 22.03 -8.67
C ASN A 184 3.63 22.64 -10.08
N ASP A 185 3.26 23.91 -10.22
CA ASP A 185 3.27 24.62 -11.51
C ASP A 185 4.69 24.81 -12.09
N GLU A 186 5.74 24.66 -11.27
CA GLU A 186 7.14 24.74 -11.66
C GLU A 186 7.72 23.38 -12.06
N GLY A 187 6.94 22.31 -11.93
CA GLY A 187 7.34 20.92 -12.24
C GLY A 187 8.18 20.26 -11.13
N GLU A 188 8.20 20.86 -9.93
CA GLU A 188 8.82 20.24 -8.77
C GLU A 188 7.88 19.22 -8.15
N GLU A 189 8.42 18.07 -7.71
CA GLU A 189 7.67 17.01 -7.05
C GLU A 189 7.48 17.29 -5.55
N PHE A 190 6.38 16.84 -4.98
CA PHE A 190 6.14 16.89 -3.53
C PHE A 190 7.24 16.16 -2.76
N GLY A 191 7.62 14.99 -3.25
CA GLY A 191 8.76 14.23 -2.80
C GLY A 191 8.59 13.56 -1.44
N GLU A 192 9.47 12.61 -1.16
CA GLU A 192 9.50 11.85 0.10
C GLU A 192 9.73 12.75 1.32
N GLN A 193 10.56 13.81 1.17
CA GLN A 193 10.84 14.69 2.29
C GLN A 193 9.60 15.44 2.76
N SER A 194 8.82 16.01 1.83
CA SER A 194 7.57 16.70 2.15
C SER A 194 6.53 15.75 2.75
N LEU A 195 6.48 14.51 2.27
CA LEU A 195 5.65 13.46 2.84
C LEU A 195 6.01 13.18 4.30
N LEU A 196 7.29 13.03 4.61
CA LEU A 196 7.79 12.83 5.98
C LEU A 196 7.51 14.03 6.89
N GLU A 197 7.72 15.24 6.39
CA GLU A 197 7.45 16.47 7.12
C GLU A 197 5.95 16.60 7.43
N ALA A 198 5.09 16.32 6.46
CA ALA A 198 3.64 16.29 6.64
C ALA A 198 3.21 15.26 7.70
N ALA A 199 3.75 14.04 7.63
CA ALA A 199 3.45 12.99 8.61
C ALA A 199 3.91 13.38 10.03
N ARG A 200 5.08 14.01 10.18
CA ARG A 200 5.58 14.52 11.46
C ARG A 200 4.75 15.66 12.00
N GLN A 201 4.35 16.61 11.15
CA GLN A 201 3.54 17.77 11.52
C GLN A 201 2.19 17.34 12.11
N HIS A 202 1.62 16.27 11.61
CA HIS A 202 0.30 15.79 11.99
C HIS A 202 0.31 14.58 12.93
N ARG A 203 1.48 14.22 13.51
CA ARG A 203 1.68 13.01 14.34
C ARG A 203 0.78 12.89 15.58
N ASP A 204 0.22 14.03 16.05
CA ASP A 204 -0.64 14.07 17.24
C ASP A 204 -2.14 13.93 16.90
N LEU A 205 -2.49 13.90 15.61
CA LEU A 205 -3.84 13.64 15.15
C LEU A 205 -4.18 12.13 15.23
N SER A 206 -5.46 11.81 15.15
CA SER A 206 -5.85 10.41 14.89
C SER A 206 -5.33 9.96 13.53
N LEU A 207 -5.07 8.65 13.37
CA LEU A 207 -4.49 8.15 12.11
C LEU A 207 -5.32 8.49 10.86
N PRO A 208 -6.67 8.41 10.87
CA PRO A 208 -7.48 8.86 9.73
C PRO A 208 -7.32 10.35 9.43
N GLU A 209 -7.24 11.20 10.45
CA GLU A 209 -7.04 12.65 10.29
C GLU A 209 -5.63 12.97 9.79
N LEU A 210 -4.61 12.26 10.29
CA LEU A 210 -3.23 12.36 9.80
C LEU A 210 -3.17 12.03 8.31
N LEU A 211 -3.73 10.89 7.90
CA LEU A 211 -3.74 10.47 6.49
C LEU A 211 -4.46 11.47 5.59
N ALA A 212 -5.61 11.97 6.04
CA ALA A 212 -6.36 13.01 5.31
C ALA A 212 -5.54 14.30 5.17
N ALA A 213 -4.87 14.75 6.24
CA ALA A 213 -4.05 15.95 6.22
C ALA A 213 -2.84 15.81 5.28
N VAL A 214 -2.17 14.66 5.29
CA VAL A 214 -1.04 14.36 4.38
C VAL A 214 -1.52 14.35 2.92
N ALA A 215 -2.61 13.64 2.62
CA ALA A 215 -3.17 13.61 1.29
C ALA A 215 -3.61 14.99 0.79
N ASP A 216 -4.22 15.80 1.66
CA ASP A 216 -4.60 17.18 1.35
C ASP A 216 -3.39 18.08 1.10
N GLN A 217 -2.27 17.89 1.79
CA GLN A 217 -1.04 18.63 1.52
C GLN A 217 -0.47 18.30 0.13
N ALA A 218 -0.39 17.02 -0.23
CA ALA A 218 0.06 16.58 -1.56
C ALA A 218 -0.85 17.15 -2.66
N ARG A 219 -2.18 17.11 -2.48
CA ARG A 219 -3.15 17.67 -3.42
C ARG A 219 -3.07 19.20 -3.55
N ARG A 220 -2.81 19.92 -2.47
CA ARG A 220 -2.65 21.39 -2.50
C ARG A 220 -1.32 21.80 -3.11
N PHE A 221 -0.30 20.96 -3.02
CA PHE A 221 0.98 21.19 -3.66
C PHE A 221 0.87 21.13 -5.19
N SER A 222 -0.01 20.26 -5.72
CA SER A 222 -0.35 20.16 -7.13
C SER A 222 -1.66 20.90 -7.41
N PRO A 223 -1.62 22.17 -7.90
CA PRO A 223 -2.82 22.94 -8.18
C PRO A 223 -3.58 22.45 -9.41
N GLN A 224 -2.97 21.59 -10.21
CA GLN A 224 -3.56 20.98 -11.39
C GLN A 224 -4.48 19.81 -10.99
N GLU A 225 -5.20 19.24 -11.99
CA GLU A 225 -5.98 18.02 -11.80
C GLU A 225 -5.04 16.90 -11.35
N GLN A 226 -5.44 16.14 -10.33
CA GLN A 226 -4.67 15.02 -9.78
C GLN A 226 -4.31 14.04 -10.90
N SER A 227 -3.02 13.85 -11.12
CA SER A 227 -2.48 13.04 -12.24
C SER A 227 -2.50 11.55 -11.95
N ASP A 228 -2.37 11.13 -10.69
CA ASP A 228 -2.36 9.75 -10.26
C ASP A 228 -3.10 9.52 -8.95
N ASP A 229 -3.40 8.25 -8.65
CA ASP A 229 -4.07 7.85 -7.43
C ASP A 229 -3.19 8.18 -6.21
N ILE A 230 -3.78 8.64 -5.11
CA ILE A 230 -3.10 8.94 -3.85
C ILE A 230 -3.51 7.89 -2.83
N THR A 231 -2.61 6.98 -2.50
CA THR A 231 -2.85 5.93 -1.52
C THR A 231 -1.81 5.93 -0.41
N LEU A 232 -2.29 5.84 0.82
CA LEU A 232 -1.48 5.91 2.03
C LEU A 232 -1.92 4.85 3.05
N ILE A 233 -0.97 4.22 3.73
CA ILE A 233 -1.18 3.48 4.97
C ILE A 233 -0.24 4.02 6.03
N PHE A 234 -0.76 4.25 7.23
CA PHE A 234 0.05 4.57 8.40
C PHE A 234 -0.24 3.55 9.50
N ALA A 235 0.82 2.94 10.02
CA ALA A 235 0.76 1.96 11.10
C ALA A 235 1.75 2.34 12.19
N LYS A 236 1.27 2.55 13.43
CA LYS A 236 2.07 2.98 14.59
C LYS A 236 2.05 1.92 15.69
N CYS A 237 3.23 1.46 16.09
CA CYS A 237 3.40 0.54 17.20
C CYS A 237 3.12 1.25 18.53
N THR A 238 2.27 0.63 19.36
CA THR A 238 1.80 1.16 20.66
C THR A 238 2.33 0.34 21.83
#